data_c2254de26561209bd92ebea91c999022
#
_entry.id   c2254de26561209bd92ebea91c999022
#
_cell.length_a   1.000
_cell.length_b   1.000
_cell.length_c   1.000
_cell.angle_alpha   90.00
_cell.angle_beta   90.00
_cell.angle_gamma   90.00
#
_symmetry.space_group_name_H-M   'P 1'
#
loop_
_entity.id
_entity.type
_entity.pdbx_description
1 polymer ?
#
loop_
_entity_poly.entity_id
_entity_poly.type
_entity_poly.pdbx_seq_one_letter_code
_entity_poly.pdbx_strand_id
1 'polypeptide(L)'
;LHTYVQDKIDRFCQVDRIVICTSGCGGGTIGLTATTAEIVIPRTRDCLDILLSGNSLSTLERNYEGVFFTDSWLDFTRNSPLDLDKLEAERGKEGAAKFIKKLYGRINQFYIIDTGW
;
A
#
# COMPACT_ATOMS: atom_id res chain seq x y z
N LEU A 1 8.27 -8.00 -1.41
CA LEU A 1 8.63 -6.59 -1.65
C LEU A 1 10.08 -6.33 -1.26
N HIS A 2 10.51 -6.62 -0.02
CA HIS A 2 11.89 -6.37 0.45
C HIS A 2 12.96 -6.91 -0.52
N THR A 3 12.94 -8.20 -0.82
CA THR A 3 13.91 -8.85 -1.73
C THR A 3 13.96 -8.17 -3.11
N TYR A 4 12.81 -7.79 -3.64
CA TYR A 4 12.72 -7.08 -4.91
C TYR A 4 13.39 -5.70 -4.86
N VAL A 5 13.12 -4.94 -3.80
CA VAL A 5 13.71 -3.61 -3.63
C VAL A 5 15.22 -3.70 -3.41
N GLN A 6 15.67 -4.64 -2.57
CA GLN A 6 17.10 -4.88 -2.34
C GLN A 6 17.84 -5.24 -3.64
N ASP A 7 17.28 -6.15 -4.45
CA ASP A 7 17.86 -6.50 -5.76
C ASP A 7 18.00 -5.27 -6.68
N LYS A 8 17.06 -4.34 -6.63
CA LYS A 8 17.17 -3.08 -7.37
C LYS A 8 18.27 -2.19 -6.82
N ILE A 9 18.36 -2.03 -5.51
CA ILE A 9 19.40 -1.24 -4.85
C ILE A 9 20.79 -1.76 -5.24
N ASP A 10 20.98 -3.08 -5.18
CA ASP A 10 22.26 -3.74 -5.46
C ASP A 10 22.75 -3.51 -6.91
N ARG A 11 21.84 -3.19 -7.81
CA ARG A 11 22.15 -2.86 -9.22
C ARG A 11 22.57 -1.42 -9.44
N PHE A 12 22.29 -0.51 -8.50
CA PHE A 12 22.63 0.90 -8.60
C PHE A 12 23.94 1.21 -7.88
N CYS A 13 25.08 0.80 -8.49
CA CYS A 13 26.39 0.95 -7.88
C CYS A 13 27.12 2.27 -8.21
N GLN A 14 26.55 3.11 -9.08
CA GLN A 14 27.20 4.36 -9.55
C GLN A 14 26.32 5.60 -9.27
N VAL A 15 25.65 5.61 -8.13
CA VAL A 15 24.82 6.73 -7.69
C VAL A 15 25.18 7.10 -6.26
N ASP A 16 25.08 8.38 -5.93
CA ASP A 16 25.36 8.88 -4.58
C ASP A 16 24.17 8.71 -3.65
N ARG A 17 22.96 8.68 -4.22
CA ARG A 17 21.72 8.61 -3.45
C ARG A 17 20.62 7.81 -4.16
N ILE A 18 19.95 6.98 -3.39
CA ILE A 18 18.77 6.21 -3.82
C ILE A 18 17.57 6.68 -3.01
N VAL A 19 16.58 7.25 -3.66
CA VAL A 19 15.32 7.64 -3.03
C VAL A 19 14.29 6.54 -3.25
N ILE A 20 13.79 5.96 -2.17
CA ILE A 20 12.79 4.90 -2.21
C ILE A 20 11.43 5.54 -1.95
N CYS A 21 10.64 5.75 -3.02
CA CYS A 21 9.31 6.35 -2.95
C CYS A 21 8.22 5.37 -2.52
N THR A 22 8.55 4.41 -1.66
CA THR A 22 7.59 3.54 -0.98
C THR A 22 7.62 3.82 0.51
N SER A 23 6.48 3.57 1.14
CA SER A 23 6.37 3.72 2.61
C SER A 23 6.82 2.48 3.36
N GLY A 24 6.79 2.55 4.69
CA GLY A 24 7.04 1.42 5.59
C GLY A 24 5.98 0.31 5.56
N CYS A 25 4.96 0.42 4.71
CA CYS A 25 3.86 -0.53 4.61
C CYS A 25 4.36 -1.97 4.39
N GLY A 26 3.91 -2.89 5.23
CA GLY A 26 4.34 -4.29 5.16
C GLY A 26 5.81 -4.55 5.48
N GLY A 27 6.53 -3.58 6.04
CA GLY A 27 7.92 -3.75 6.45
C GLY A 27 8.92 -3.92 5.29
N GLY A 28 8.50 -3.63 4.06
CA GLY A 28 9.31 -3.87 2.85
C GLY A 28 10.58 -3.03 2.74
N THR A 29 10.72 -1.98 3.56
CA THR A 29 11.89 -1.10 3.60
C THR A 29 12.81 -1.35 4.80
N ILE A 30 12.41 -2.23 5.72
CA ILE A 30 13.19 -2.53 6.92
C ILE A 30 14.44 -3.34 6.53
N GLY A 31 15.62 -2.88 6.94
CA GLY A 31 16.88 -3.58 6.73
C GLY A 31 17.45 -3.48 5.31
N LEU A 32 16.93 -2.59 4.47
CA LEU A 32 17.55 -2.28 3.18
C LEU A 32 18.92 -1.65 3.37
N THR A 33 19.88 -2.08 2.56
CA THR A 33 21.27 -1.61 2.61
C THR A 33 21.76 -1.25 1.22
N ALA A 34 22.67 -0.29 1.17
CA ALA A 34 23.45 0.01 -0.03
C ALA A 34 24.92 0.14 0.36
N THR A 35 25.82 -0.29 -0.52
CA THR A 35 27.27 -0.28 -0.26
C THR A 35 27.92 1.09 -0.52
N THR A 36 27.39 1.84 -1.49
CA THR A 36 28.00 3.08 -1.97
C THR A 36 27.08 4.28 -1.94
N ALA A 37 25.76 4.07 -1.90
CA ALA A 37 24.77 5.12 -1.96
C ALA A 37 24.10 5.39 -0.62
N GLU A 38 23.71 6.64 -0.37
CA GLU A 38 22.79 6.98 0.70
C GLU A 38 21.37 6.51 0.35
N ILE A 39 20.69 5.79 1.25
CA ILE A 39 19.29 5.44 1.08
C ILE A 39 18.42 6.46 1.80
N VAL A 40 17.50 7.07 1.06
CA VAL A 40 16.52 8.03 1.59
C VAL A 40 15.13 7.43 1.45
N ILE A 41 14.39 7.36 2.55
CA ILE A 41 13.03 6.83 2.61
C ILE A 41 12.12 7.89 3.25
N PRO A 42 10.95 8.20 2.65
CA PRO A 42 9.98 9.11 3.27
C PRO A 42 9.56 8.63 4.65
N ARG A 43 9.45 9.55 5.60
CA ARG A 43 9.04 9.25 6.97
C ARG A 43 7.51 9.13 7.08
N THR A 44 6.97 8.16 6.36
CA THR A 44 5.54 7.89 6.26
C THR A 44 5.24 6.47 6.74
N ARG A 45 4.03 6.25 7.28
CA ARG A 45 3.60 4.91 7.74
C ARG A 45 3.27 4.00 6.57
N ASP A 46 2.58 4.54 5.57
CA ASP A 46 2.12 3.80 4.40
C ASP A 46 1.98 4.72 3.17
N CYS A 47 1.55 4.13 2.07
CA CYS A 47 1.38 4.84 0.80
C CYS A 47 0.31 5.95 0.87
N LEU A 48 -0.67 5.85 1.76
CA LEU A 48 -1.70 6.88 1.93
C LEU A 48 -1.11 8.16 2.51
N ASP A 49 -0.18 8.04 3.47
CA ASP A 49 0.54 9.21 3.97
C ASP A 49 1.31 9.92 2.84
N ILE A 50 1.91 9.15 1.92
CA ILE A 50 2.59 9.73 0.75
C ILE A 50 1.60 10.45 -0.15
N LEU A 51 0.47 9.83 -0.48
CA LEU A 51 -0.53 10.41 -1.39
C LEU A 51 -1.20 11.65 -0.82
N LEU A 52 -1.49 11.65 0.49
CA LEU A 52 -2.31 12.67 1.13
C LEU A 52 -1.51 13.81 1.77
N SER A 53 -0.22 13.59 2.08
CA SER A 53 0.60 14.61 2.76
C SER A 53 1.17 15.68 1.83
N GLY A 54 0.98 15.55 0.53
CA GLY A 54 1.56 16.45 -0.45
C GLY A 54 3.08 16.54 -0.31
N ASN A 55 3.62 17.75 -0.33
CA ASN A 55 5.06 17.96 -0.28
C ASN A 55 5.72 17.68 1.09
N SER A 56 4.94 17.51 2.14
CA SER A 56 5.50 17.26 3.48
C SER A 56 6.02 15.84 3.67
N LEU A 57 5.50 14.88 2.91
CA LEU A 57 5.83 13.45 2.99
C LEU A 57 5.90 12.92 4.42
N SER A 58 4.95 13.34 5.25
CA SER A 58 4.91 13.07 6.68
C SER A 58 3.76 12.14 7.04
N THR A 59 3.83 11.57 8.24
CA THR A 59 2.71 10.84 8.82
C THR A 59 1.54 11.78 9.08
N LEU A 60 0.35 11.39 8.64
CA LEU A 60 -0.88 12.14 8.81
C LEU A 60 -1.78 11.52 9.88
N GLU A 61 -2.49 12.38 10.60
CA GLU A 61 -3.63 11.95 11.40
C GLU A 61 -4.81 11.65 10.47
N ARG A 62 -5.36 10.46 10.60
CA ARG A 62 -6.50 10.00 9.77
C ARG A 62 -7.33 8.96 10.50
N ASN A 63 -8.53 8.71 9.98
CA ASN A 63 -9.40 7.68 10.52
C ASN A 63 -8.82 6.27 10.28
N TYR A 64 -8.37 5.60 11.34
CA TYR A 64 -7.81 4.24 11.28
C TYR A 64 -8.86 3.15 11.11
N GLU A 65 -10.13 3.46 11.37
CA GLU A 65 -11.27 2.58 11.10
C GLU A 65 -11.88 2.84 9.71
N GLY A 66 -11.22 3.69 8.91
CA GLY A 66 -11.58 3.97 7.53
C GLY A 66 -10.77 3.14 6.53
N VAL A 67 -11.37 2.80 5.42
CA VAL A 67 -10.70 2.23 4.25
C VAL A 67 -10.62 3.28 3.16
N PHE A 68 -9.44 3.40 2.58
CA PHE A 68 -9.14 4.35 1.53
C PHE A 68 -8.91 3.61 0.21
N PHE A 69 -9.60 4.02 -0.83
CA PHE A 69 -9.50 3.44 -2.17
C PHE A 69 -8.96 4.47 -3.14
N THR A 70 -8.05 4.03 -3.99
CA THR A 70 -7.69 4.69 -5.25
C THR A 70 -8.23 3.86 -6.41
N ASP A 71 -8.30 4.42 -7.61
CA ASP A 71 -8.71 3.65 -8.80
C ASP A 71 -7.82 2.41 -9.00
N SER A 72 -6.51 2.58 -8.87
CA SER A 72 -5.56 1.46 -8.98
C SER A 72 -5.83 0.35 -7.94
N TRP A 73 -6.25 0.72 -6.74
CA TRP A 73 -6.61 -0.26 -5.71
C TRP A 73 -7.92 -0.98 -6.04
N LEU A 74 -8.91 -0.26 -6.57
CA LEU A 74 -10.16 -0.86 -7.02
C LEU A 74 -9.92 -1.84 -8.18
N ASP A 75 -9.10 -1.47 -9.14
CA ASP A 75 -8.71 -2.35 -10.24
C ASP A 75 -7.94 -3.58 -9.77
N PHE A 76 -7.04 -3.40 -8.81
CA PHE A 76 -6.36 -4.52 -8.16
C PHE A 76 -7.36 -5.46 -7.48
N THR A 77 -8.35 -4.94 -6.76
CA THR A 77 -9.35 -5.78 -6.07
C THR A 77 -10.21 -6.58 -7.03
N ARG A 78 -10.60 -6.01 -8.17
CA ARG A 78 -11.36 -6.72 -9.23
C ARG A 78 -10.61 -7.93 -9.80
N ASN A 79 -9.28 -7.91 -9.77
CA ASN A 79 -8.43 -8.99 -10.29
C ASN A 79 -7.80 -9.86 -9.18
N SER A 80 -8.19 -9.66 -7.94
CA SER A 80 -7.65 -10.34 -6.77
C SER A 80 -8.63 -11.41 -6.23
N PRO A 81 -8.21 -12.20 -5.24
CA PRO A 81 -9.13 -13.06 -4.48
C PRO A 81 -10.19 -12.31 -3.66
N LEU A 82 -10.13 -10.97 -3.61
CA LEU A 82 -11.12 -10.12 -2.95
C LEU A 82 -12.24 -9.66 -3.89
N ASP A 83 -12.19 -10.05 -5.15
CA ASP A 83 -13.25 -9.82 -6.12
C ASP A 83 -14.55 -10.46 -5.62
N LEU A 84 -15.61 -9.66 -5.54
CA LEU A 84 -16.89 -10.12 -4.98
C LEU A 84 -17.53 -11.22 -5.82
N ASP A 85 -17.47 -11.10 -7.16
CA ASP A 85 -18.06 -12.09 -8.05
C ASP A 85 -17.35 -13.45 -7.90
N LYS A 86 -16.02 -13.43 -7.79
CA LYS A 86 -15.23 -14.64 -7.52
C LYS A 86 -15.53 -15.23 -6.14
N LEU A 87 -15.63 -14.38 -5.12
CA LEU A 87 -15.97 -14.81 -3.77
C LEU A 87 -17.36 -15.43 -3.71
N GLU A 88 -18.35 -14.84 -4.41
CA GLU A 88 -19.70 -15.40 -4.48
C GLU A 88 -19.74 -16.72 -5.26
N ALA A 89 -18.98 -16.83 -6.35
CA ALA A 89 -18.86 -18.06 -7.11
C ALA A 89 -18.24 -19.21 -6.30
N GLU A 90 -17.20 -18.91 -5.48
CA GLU A 90 -16.47 -19.90 -4.69
C GLU A 90 -17.21 -20.28 -3.39
N ARG A 91 -17.87 -19.33 -2.73
CA ARG A 91 -18.36 -19.47 -1.34
C ARG A 91 -19.85 -19.33 -1.21
N GLY A 92 -20.55 -19.00 -2.30
CA GLY A 92 -21.95 -18.56 -2.29
C GLY A 92 -22.12 -17.18 -1.64
N LYS A 93 -23.29 -16.56 -1.83
CA LYS A 93 -23.56 -15.20 -1.32
C LYS A 93 -23.37 -15.05 0.18
N GLU A 94 -23.85 -16.02 0.97
CA GLU A 94 -23.68 -15.98 2.42
C GLU A 94 -22.20 -16.13 2.86
N GLY A 95 -21.45 -17.01 2.21
CA GLY A 95 -20.05 -17.24 2.50
C GLY A 95 -19.20 -16.02 2.16
N ALA A 96 -19.45 -15.39 1.02
CA ALA A 96 -18.82 -14.14 0.60
C ALA A 96 -19.15 -13.01 1.59
N ALA A 97 -20.40 -12.83 1.97
CA ALA A 97 -20.82 -11.81 2.94
C ALA A 97 -20.15 -12.00 4.31
N LYS A 98 -20.07 -13.24 4.81
CA LYS A 98 -19.36 -13.54 6.06
C LYS A 98 -17.86 -13.23 5.97
N PHE A 99 -17.24 -13.53 4.85
CA PHE A 99 -15.83 -13.23 4.63
C PHE A 99 -15.57 -11.73 4.60
N ILE A 100 -16.34 -10.98 3.84
CA ILE A 100 -16.25 -9.51 3.75
C ILE A 100 -16.52 -8.88 5.13
N LYS A 101 -17.53 -9.34 5.85
CA LYS A 101 -17.79 -8.85 7.21
C LYS A 101 -16.63 -9.12 8.17
N LYS A 102 -15.95 -10.26 8.05
CA LYS A 102 -14.76 -10.56 8.86
C LYS A 102 -13.60 -9.64 8.52
N LEU A 103 -13.41 -9.32 7.26
CA LEU A 103 -12.33 -8.48 6.76
C LEU A 103 -12.54 -7.00 7.09
N TYR A 104 -13.77 -6.51 6.86
CA TYR A 104 -14.10 -5.08 6.96
C TYR A 104 -15.06 -4.75 8.12
N GLY A 105 -15.36 -5.69 9.00
CA GLY A 105 -16.40 -5.51 10.03
C GLY A 105 -16.11 -4.46 11.11
N ARG A 106 -14.88 -3.94 11.13
CA ARG A 106 -14.48 -2.81 11.98
C ARG A 106 -14.45 -1.48 11.24
N ILE A 107 -14.68 -1.53 9.92
CA ILE A 107 -14.63 -0.34 9.08
C ILE A 107 -15.92 0.44 9.29
N ASN A 108 -15.79 1.69 9.65
CA ASN A 108 -16.91 2.61 9.86
C ASN A 108 -17.10 3.60 8.71
N GLN A 109 -16.10 3.74 7.83
CA GLN A 109 -16.15 4.69 6.74
C GLN A 109 -15.26 4.27 5.56
N PHE A 110 -15.76 4.55 4.34
CA PHE A 110 -15.01 4.38 3.10
C PHE A 110 -14.67 5.75 2.52
N TYR A 111 -13.43 5.88 2.08
CA TYR A 111 -12.91 7.07 1.44
C TYR A 111 -12.45 6.74 0.03
N ILE A 112 -12.80 7.57 -0.93
CA ILE A 112 -12.26 7.50 -2.29
C ILE A 112 -11.25 8.62 -2.44
N ILE A 113 -10.03 8.24 -2.84
CA ILE A 113 -8.97 9.19 -3.15
C ILE A 113 -9.02 9.43 -4.66
N ASP A 114 -9.51 10.59 -5.05
CA ASP A 114 -9.45 11.06 -6.42
C ASP A 114 -8.08 11.70 -6.65
N THR A 115 -7.28 11.07 -7.51
CA THR A 115 -5.95 11.57 -7.89
C THR A 115 -6.00 12.49 -9.10
N GLY A 116 -7.16 12.68 -9.71
CA GLY A 116 -7.34 13.49 -10.90
C GLY A 116 -6.79 12.89 -12.21
N TRP A 117 -6.52 11.56 -12.21
CA TRP A 117 -6.01 10.83 -13.38
C TRP A 117 -7.08 9.87 -13.92
#